data_34d8914dfd66c364f42fec11eb2573aa
#
_entry.id   34d8914dfd66c364f42fec11eb2573aa
#
_cell.length_a   1.000
_cell.length_b   1.000
_cell.length_c   1.000
_cell.angle_alpha   90.00
_cell.angle_beta   90.00
_cell.angle_gamma   90.00
#
_symmetry.space_group_name_H-M   'P 1'
#
loop_
_entity.id
_entity.type
_entity.pdbx_description
1 polymer ?
#
loop_
_entity_poly.entity_id
_entity_poly.type
_entity_poly.pdbx_seq_one_letter_code
_entity_poly.pdbx_strand_id
1 'polypeptide(L)' 'MIRTIGDLINYLNKVLADDEWLDEDTSIMLNVAGRWTGIKGIEPDQKNGLFLLESED' A
#
# COMPACT_ATOMS: atom_id res chain seq x y z
N MET A 1 -11.35 -7.93 -1.75
CA MET A 1 -11.15 -6.59 -1.13
C MET A 1 -10.12 -6.66 -0.01
N ILE A 2 -9.26 -5.68 0.05
CA ILE A 2 -8.21 -5.63 1.08
C ILE A 2 -8.75 -4.91 2.31
N ARG A 3 -8.83 -5.60 3.43
CA ARG A 3 -9.37 -5.05 4.68
C ARG A 3 -8.43 -5.19 5.87
N THR A 4 -7.46 -6.10 5.77
CA THR A 4 -6.57 -6.39 6.87
C THR A 4 -5.12 -6.35 6.39
N ILE A 5 -4.21 -6.33 7.35
CA ILE A 5 -2.78 -6.40 7.03
C ILE A 5 -2.48 -7.73 6.30
N GLY A 6 -3.09 -8.82 6.77
CA GLY A 6 -2.91 -10.11 6.11
C GLY A 6 -3.40 -10.11 4.67
N ASP A 7 -4.57 -9.50 4.42
CA ASP A 7 -5.09 -9.38 3.06
C ASP A 7 -4.12 -8.62 2.16
N LEU A 8 -3.53 -7.55 2.67
CA LEU A 8 -2.59 -6.73 1.90
C LEU A 8 -1.32 -7.50 1.58
N ILE A 9 -0.77 -8.20 2.57
CA ILE A 9 0.43 -9.00 2.37
C ILE A 9 0.19 -10.07 1.32
N ASN A 10 -0.92 -10.78 1.42
CA ASN A 10 -1.25 -11.84 0.47
C ASN A 10 -1.45 -11.29 -0.93
N TYR A 11 -2.11 -10.14 -1.05
CA TYR A 11 -2.35 -9.53 -2.34
C TYR A 11 -1.04 -9.10 -3.01
N LEU A 12 -0.15 -8.47 -2.24
CA LEU A 12 1.13 -8.03 -2.76
C LEU A 12 2.00 -9.22 -3.22
N ASN A 13 1.99 -10.30 -2.43
CA ASN A 13 2.72 -11.50 -2.82
C ASN A 13 2.19 -12.10 -4.13
N LYS A 14 0.87 -12.08 -4.30
CA LYS A 14 0.25 -12.59 -5.52
C LYS A 14 0.62 -11.73 -6.72
N VAL A 15 0.56 -10.41 -6.57
CA VAL A 15 0.89 -9.48 -7.64
C VAL A 15 2.35 -9.65 -8.07
N LEU A 16 3.27 -9.78 -7.11
CA LEU A 16 4.68 -9.99 -7.40
C LEU A 16 4.93 -11.31 -8.12
N ALA A 17 4.14 -12.33 -7.82
CA ALA A 17 4.28 -13.63 -8.46
C ALA A 17 3.71 -13.66 -9.87
N ASP A 18 2.61 -12.92 -10.10
CA ASP A 18 1.89 -12.96 -11.37
C ASP A 18 2.47 -12.03 -12.44
N ASP A 19 3.09 -10.92 -12.04
CA ASP A 19 3.58 -9.89 -12.97
C ASP A 19 5.11 -9.83 -12.95
N GLU A 20 5.74 -10.30 -14.01
CA GLU A 20 7.21 -10.42 -14.07
C GLU A 20 7.94 -9.08 -14.02
N TRP A 21 7.28 -8.00 -14.42
CA TRP A 21 7.91 -6.69 -14.43
C TRP A 21 7.92 -6.01 -13.05
N LEU A 22 7.19 -6.60 -12.09
CA LEU A 22 7.14 -6.08 -10.72
C LEU A 22 8.16 -6.76 -9.84
N ASP A 23 8.79 -5.98 -8.97
CA ASP A 23 9.70 -6.50 -7.95
C ASP A 23 9.62 -5.65 -6.70
N GLU A 24 10.44 -5.96 -5.71
CA GLU A 24 10.41 -5.25 -4.44
C GLU A 24 10.88 -3.81 -4.54
N ASP A 25 11.54 -3.44 -5.63
CA ASP A 25 11.99 -2.07 -5.86
C ASP A 25 10.98 -1.23 -6.66
N THR A 26 9.89 -1.85 -7.10
CA THR A 26 8.85 -1.14 -7.83
C THR A 26 8.19 -0.11 -6.91
N SER A 27 8.02 1.10 -7.43
CA SER A 27 7.42 2.19 -6.65
C SER A 27 5.95 1.91 -6.32
N ILE A 28 5.54 2.35 -5.15
CA ILE A 28 4.15 2.24 -4.72
C ILE A 28 3.60 3.64 -4.45
N MET A 29 2.38 3.91 -4.89
CA MET A 29 1.76 5.21 -4.71
C MET A 29 0.30 5.06 -4.32
N LEU A 30 -0.23 6.08 -3.69
CA LEU A 30 -1.65 6.16 -3.34
C LEU A 30 -2.37 7.04 -4.35
N ASN A 31 -3.60 6.67 -4.66
CA ASN A 31 -4.51 7.55 -5.41
C ASN A 31 -5.51 8.13 -4.43
N VAL A 32 -5.46 9.44 -4.23
CA VAL A 32 -6.35 10.12 -3.31
C VAL A 32 -7.13 11.17 -4.10
N ALA A 33 -8.44 10.94 -4.23
CA ALA A 33 -9.34 11.84 -4.94
C ALA A 33 -8.83 12.19 -6.35
N GLY A 34 -8.34 11.20 -7.07
CA GLY A 34 -7.84 11.38 -8.43
C GLY A 34 -6.40 11.86 -8.53
N ARG A 35 -5.73 12.09 -7.41
CA ARG A 35 -4.33 12.49 -7.38
C ARG A 35 -3.45 11.33 -6.97
N TRP A 36 -2.30 11.21 -7.61
CA TRP A 36 -1.29 10.22 -7.23
C TRP A 36 -0.31 10.85 -6.27
N THR A 37 -0.10 10.21 -5.14
CA THR A 37 0.81 10.71 -4.11
C THR A 37 1.62 9.57 -3.53
N GLY A 38 2.80 9.87 -3.05
CA GLY A 38 3.64 8.88 -2.38
C GLY A 38 3.12 8.53 -1.00
N ILE A 39 3.74 7.54 -0.40
CA ILE A 39 3.42 7.11 0.96
C ILE A 39 4.50 7.63 1.88
N LYS A 40 4.12 8.53 2.80
CA LYS A 40 5.04 9.09 3.77
C LYS A 40 5.40 8.08 4.86
N GLY A 41 4.44 7.27 5.23
CA GLY A 41 4.66 6.30 6.28
C GLY A 41 3.40 5.54 6.63
N ILE A 42 3.53 4.70 7.64
CA ILE A 42 2.43 3.88 8.13
C ILE A 42 2.32 4.13 9.64
N GLU A 43 1.12 4.43 10.10
CA GLU A 43 0.90 4.73 11.50
C GLU A 43 -0.09 3.74 12.11
N PRO A 44 0.31 3.00 13.16
CA PRO A 44 -0.61 2.12 13.85
C PRO A 44 -1.48 2.91 14.84
N ASP A 45 -2.74 2.51 14.93
CA ASP A 45 -3.71 3.10 15.84
C ASP A 45 -4.46 1.95 16.50
N GLN A 46 -4.32 1.81 17.82
CA GLN A 46 -4.93 0.69 18.56
C GLN A 46 -6.44 0.63 18.40
N LYS A 47 -7.09 1.76 18.21
CA LYS A 47 -8.53 1.83 18.11
C LYS A 47 -9.04 1.50 16.70
N ASN A 48 -8.35 1.99 15.69
CA ASN A 48 -8.85 1.94 14.31
C ASN A 48 -8.02 1.08 13.37
N GLY A 49 -6.85 0.61 13.78
CA GLY A 49 -6.01 -0.24 12.98
C GLY A 49 -4.77 0.46 12.43
N LEU A 50 -4.51 0.27 11.16
CA LEU A 50 -3.30 0.77 10.53
C LEU A 50 -3.66 1.78 9.44
N PHE A 51 -3.01 2.93 9.48
CA PHE A 51 -3.25 3.98 8.47
C PHE A 51 -2.03 4.19 7.60
N LEU A 52 -2.29 4.38 6.31
CA LEU A 52 -1.26 4.84 5.39
C LEU A 52 -1.30 6.36 5.36
N LEU A 53 -0.12 6.98 5.52
CA LEU A 53 0.00 8.43 5.50
C LEU A 53 0.48 8.87 4.13
N GLU A 54 -0.24 9.78 3.49
CA GLU A 54 0.16 10.29 2.19
C GLU A 54 1.28 11.32 2.33
N SER A 55 2.14 11.37 1.32
CA SER A 55 3.18 12.39 1.24
C SER A 55 2.57 13.72 0.83
N GLU A 56 3.03 14.81 1.43
CA GLU A 56 2.55 16.15 1.11
C GLU A 56 3.17 16.73 -0.18
N ASP A 57 4.14 16.02 -0.72
CA ASP A 57 4.84 16.51 -1.92
C ASP A 57 4.13 16.16 -3.23
#